data_3d57b6a905153816d102bf74d3a83587
#
_entry.id   3d57b6a905153816d102bf74d3a83587
#
_cell.length_a   1.000
_cell.length_b   1.000
_cell.length_c   1.000
_cell.angle_alpha   90.00
_cell.angle_beta   90.00
_cell.angle_gamma   90.00
#
_symmetry.space_group_name_H-M   'P 1'
#
loop_
_entity.id
_entity.type
_entity.pdbx_description
1 polymer ?
#
loop_
_entity_poly.entity_id
_entity_poly.type
_entity_poly.pdbx_seq_one_letter_code
_entity_poly.pdbx_strand_id
1 'polypeptide(L)'
;ECISIVDACNVQGIDYIYIKNLEEIENCDVVVVSLGETKDQSGEAASRSDITIPEEQMELLDELVKSGKPVITVLFNGRPLALGAVAEKADAILEAWYPGIEAGNAILDILFGRVNPSAKLTTTFPYASGQCPMYYSHINTGRPGGKGKFTSKYLDTPLEPVYPFGYGLSYTTYNYRDLEVVESREAFIASATITNIGEVAGEEIVQCYIRDLVAQRVRPVKQLKAFEKIKLDPGESKKISFTIPYQELGYYNNEMEYIVEEGTFEIFIGKNSDDCLSQKIVLYR
;
A
#
# COMPACT_ATOMS: atom_id res chain seq x y z
N GLU A 1 -26.60 -13.85 2.89
CA GLU A 1 -26.60 -12.70 1.99
C GLU A 1 -25.57 -11.70 2.49
N CYS A 2 -24.93 -10.97 1.58
CA CYS A 2 -23.94 -9.94 1.93
C CYS A 2 -24.69 -8.62 2.20
N ILE A 3 -24.31 -7.91 3.23
CA ILE A 3 -24.85 -6.58 3.54
C ILE A 3 -24.20 -5.56 2.60
N SER A 4 -24.99 -4.97 1.70
CA SER A 4 -24.51 -3.90 0.83
C SER A 4 -24.34 -2.57 1.59
N ILE A 5 -23.68 -1.59 0.99
CA ILE A 5 -23.56 -0.23 1.55
C ILE A 5 -24.97 0.36 1.77
N VAL A 6 -25.88 0.15 0.82
CA VAL A 6 -27.27 0.63 0.89
C VAL A 6 -28.04 -0.04 2.03
N ASP A 7 -27.90 -1.37 2.21
CA ASP A 7 -28.53 -2.08 3.33
C ASP A 7 -28.01 -1.56 4.67
N ALA A 8 -26.70 -1.35 4.78
CA ALA A 8 -26.10 -0.81 5.98
C ALA A 8 -26.57 0.62 6.28
N CYS A 9 -26.69 1.50 5.26
CA CYS A 9 -27.29 2.83 5.46
C CYS A 9 -28.69 2.76 6.02
N ASN A 10 -29.55 1.88 5.46
CA ASN A 10 -30.92 1.69 5.91
C ASN A 10 -30.98 1.23 7.39
N VAL A 11 -30.16 0.25 7.74
CA VAL A 11 -30.10 -0.31 9.12
C VAL A 11 -29.59 0.72 10.12
N GLN A 12 -28.61 1.51 9.72
CA GLN A 12 -27.94 2.49 10.59
C GLN A 12 -28.64 3.86 10.62
N GLY A 13 -29.70 4.05 9.81
CA GLY A 13 -30.43 5.32 9.74
C GLY A 13 -29.61 6.46 9.14
N ILE A 14 -28.72 6.15 8.22
CA ILE A 14 -27.91 7.14 7.49
C ILE A 14 -28.73 7.66 6.31
N ASP A 15 -28.88 8.97 6.21
CA ASP A 15 -29.51 9.61 5.06
C ASP A 15 -28.63 9.46 3.82
N TYR A 16 -29.20 8.91 2.74
CA TYR A 16 -28.52 8.77 1.47
C TYR A 16 -29.47 8.95 0.30
N ILE A 17 -28.93 9.30 -0.85
CA ILE A 17 -29.62 9.31 -2.13
C ILE A 17 -28.97 8.23 -3.01
N TYR A 18 -29.75 7.24 -3.43
CA TYR A 18 -29.28 6.29 -4.45
C TYR A 18 -29.42 6.95 -5.82
N ILE A 19 -28.31 7.49 -6.33
CA ILE A 19 -28.29 8.32 -7.54
C ILE A 19 -28.60 7.45 -8.75
N LYS A 20 -29.68 7.80 -9.46
CA LYS A 20 -30.06 7.24 -10.75
C LYS A 20 -29.90 8.26 -11.88
N ASN A 21 -29.90 9.52 -11.54
CA ASN A 21 -29.74 10.66 -12.42
C ASN A 21 -28.66 11.59 -11.84
N LEU A 22 -27.72 12.04 -12.67
CA LEU A 22 -26.62 12.91 -12.24
C LEU A 22 -27.10 14.24 -11.67
N GLU A 23 -28.27 14.73 -12.05
CA GLU A 23 -28.87 15.94 -11.48
C GLU A 23 -29.15 15.83 -9.96
N GLU A 24 -29.33 14.60 -9.44
CA GLU A 24 -29.57 14.37 -8.02
C GLU A 24 -28.34 14.68 -7.14
N ILE A 25 -27.13 14.73 -7.74
CA ILE A 25 -25.87 14.99 -7.04
C ILE A 25 -25.85 16.37 -6.39
N GLU A 26 -26.53 17.35 -6.92
CA GLU A 26 -26.61 18.70 -6.35
C GLU A 26 -27.08 18.70 -4.89
N ASN A 27 -27.92 17.73 -4.53
CA ASN A 27 -28.48 17.56 -3.20
C ASN A 27 -27.60 16.76 -2.22
N CYS A 28 -26.42 16.35 -2.65
CA CYS A 28 -25.49 15.56 -1.85
C CYS A 28 -24.33 16.41 -1.33
N ASP A 29 -23.80 16.08 -0.16
CA ASP A 29 -22.57 16.68 0.38
C ASP A 29 -21.31 15.96 -0.16
N VAL A 30 -21.41 14.66 -0.39
CA VAL A 30 -20.32 13.79 -0.85
C VAL A 30 -20.90 12.67 -1.72
N VAL A 31 -20.14 12.24 -2.70
CA VAL A 31 -20.49 11.11 -3.57
C VAL A 31 -19.64 9.89 -3.22
N VAL A 32 -20.27 8.75 -3.00
CA VAL A 32 -19.58 7.46 -2.83
C VAL A 32 -19.87 6.61 -4.04
N VAL A 33 -18.84 6.22 -4.79
CA VAL A 33 -18.95 5.38 -5.98
C VAL A 33 -18.23 4.05 -5.78
N SER A 34 -18.90 2.94 -6.10
CA SER A 34 -18.31 1.60 -6.10
C SER A 34 -17.77 1.29 -7.49
N LEU A 35 -16.47 1.05 -7.59
CA LEU A 35 -15.79 0.69 -8.83
C LEU A 35 -15.02 -0.64 -8.64
N GLY A 36 -14.59 -1.23 -9.74
CA GLY A 36 -13.71 -2.40 -9.69
C GLY A 36 -14.10 -3.52 -10.64
N GLU A 37 -13.85 -4.74 -10.23
CA GLU A 37 -14.07 -5.94 -11.04
C GLU A 37 -15.43 -6.57 -10.71
N THR A 38 -16.10 -7.03 -11.75
CA THR A 38 -17.29 -7.89 -11.59
C THR A 38 -16.90 -9.31 -11.15
N LYS A 39 -17.86 -10.09 -10.69
CA LYS A 39 -17.65 -11.50 -10.30
C LYS A 39 -17.03 -12.36 -11.40
N ASP A 40 -17.21 -12.00 -12.66
CA ASP A 40 -16.72 -12.75 -13.82
C ASP A 40 -15.33 -12.28 -14.29
N GLN A 41 -14.82 -11.19 -13.73
CA GLN A 41 -13.52 -10.59 -14.08
C GLN A 41 -12.40 -11.00 -13.13
N SER A 42 -12.71 -11.62 -12.00
CA SER A 42 -11.74 -12.06 -11.00
C SER A 42 -12.07 -13.45 -10.47
N GLY A 43 -11.05 -14.18 -10.02
CA GLY A 43 -11.14 -15.53 -9.52
C GLY A 43 -10.44 -16.55 -10.42
N GLU A 44 -10.74 -17.84 -10.21
CA GLU A 44 -10.14 -18.92 -10.98
C GLU A 44 -10.49 -18.79 -12.48
N ALA A 45 -9.48 -19.00 -13.33
CA ALA A 45 -9.60 -18.91 -14.79
C ALA A 45 -10.01 -17.51 -15.34
N ALA A 46 -9.89 -16.45 -14.55
CA ALA A 46 -10.24 -15.09 -14.93
C ALA A 46 -8.98 -14.21 -15.12
N SER A 47 -8.05 -14.65 -15.96
CA SER A 47 -6.86 -13.87 -16.29
C SER A 47 -7.20 -12.68 -17.17
N ARG A 48 -6.60 -11.51 -16.86
CA ARG A 48 -6.77 -10.27 -17.63
C ARG A 48 -5.42 -9.74 -18.08
N SER A 49 -5.33 -9.28 -19.33
CA SER A 49 -4.17 -8.57 -19.88
C SER A 49 -4.24 -7.07 -19.61
N ASP A 50 -5.45 -6.52 -19.61
CA ASP A 50 -5.75 -5.16 -19.18
C ASP A 50 -6.34 -5.19 -17.77
N ILE A 51 -5.66 -4.55 -16.83
CA ILE A 51 -6.04 -4.48 -15.42
C ILE A 51 -6.50 -3.06 -15.02
N THR A 52 -6.91 -2.26 -15.98
CA THR A 52 -7.56 -0.97 -15.71
C THR A 52 -9.00 -1.15 -15.22
N ILE A 53 -9.54 -0.12 -14.61
CA ILE A 53 -10.98 0.00 -14.34
C ILE A 53 -11.73 0.00 -15.68
N PRO A 54 -12.87 -0.71 -15.80
CA PRO A 54 -13.68 -0.72 -17.02
C PRO A 54 -14.04 0.71 -17.49
N GLU A 55 -14.03 0.92 -18.82
CA GLU A 55 -14.22 2.24 -19.42
C GLU A 55 -15.53 2.90 -18.97
N GLU A 56 -16.63 2.15 -18.95
CA GLU A 56 -17.95 2.63 -18.50
C GLU A 56 -17.93 3.15 -17.04
N GLN A 57 -17.13 2.52 -16.17
CA GLN A 57 -16.96 2.97 -14.79
C GLN A 57 -16.08 4.23 -14.72
N MET A 58 -15.10 4.36 -15.61
CA MET A 58 -14.28 5.57 -15.69
C MET A 58 -15.05 6.75 -16.24
N GLU A 59 -15.94 6.53 -17.23
CA GLU A 59 -16.87 7.56 -17.71
C GLU A 59 -17.80 8.05 -16.59
N LEU A 60 -18.34 7.11 -15.80
CA LEU A 60 -19.14 7.46 -14.63
C LEU A 60 -18.35 8.31 -13.64
N LEU A 61 -17.11 7.91 -13.31
CA LEU A 61 -16.24 8.68 -12.41
C LEU A 61 -16.00 10.09 -12.95
N ASP A 62 -15.77 10.23 -14.26
CA ASP A 62 -15.58 11.52 -14.91
C ASP A 62 -16.80 12.44 -14.79
N GLU A 63 -18.00 11.91 -14.92
CA GLU A 63 -19.24 12.68 -14.75
C GLU A 63 -19.44 13.06 -13.26
N LEU A 64 -19.14 12.17 -12.33
CA LEU A 64 -19.26 12.45 -10.90
C LEU A 64 -18.31 13.57 -10.46
N VAL A 65 -17.07 13.55 -10.93
CA VAL A 65 -16.06 14.60 -10.63
C VAL A 65 -16.47 15.96 -11.19
N LYS A 66 -17.11 16.02 -12.34
CA LYS A 66 -17.63 17.29 -12.92
C LYS A 66 -18.67 17.98 -12.04
N SER A 67 -19.31 17.28 -11.13
CA SER A 67 -20.26 17.85 -10.17
C SER A 67 -19.61 18.83 -9.18
N GLY A 68 -18.27 18.74 -9.01
CA GLY A 68 -17.54 19.51 -8.02
C GLY A 68 -17.76 19.07 -6.57
N LYS A 69 -18.49 17.97 -6.34
CA LYS A 69 -18.63 17.36 -5.01
C LYS A 69 -17.45 16.46 -4.73
N PRO A 70 -17.04 16.27 -3.47
CA PRO A 70 -16.04 15.28 -3.12
C PRO A 70 -16.48 13.87 -3.55
N VAL A 71 -15.59 13.14 -4.24
CA VAL A 71 -15.85 11.78 -4.73
C VAL A 71 -14.97 10.77 -4.01
N ILE A 72 -15.60 9.88 -3.28
CA ILE A 72 -14.97 8.75 -2.60
C ILE A 72 -15.18 7.50 -3.45
N THR A 73 -14.10 6.88 -3.89
CA THR A 73 -14.15 5.61 -4.62
C THR A 73 -13.94 4.45 -3.67
N VAL A 74 -14.87 3.50 -3.65
CA VAL A 74 -14.74 2.21 -2.97
C VAL A 74 -14.44 1.16 -4.01
N LEU A 75 -13.26 0.54 -3.93
CA LEU A 75 -12.79 -0.45 -4.90
C LEU A 75 -13.09 -1.87 -4.45
N PHE A 76 -13.71 -2.64 -5.34
CA PHE A 76 -13.97 -4.06 -5.18
C PHE A 76 -13.24 -4.83 -6.28
N ASN A 77 -12.16 -5.50 -5.93
CA ASN A 77 -11.30 -6.20 -6.89
C ASN A 77 -10.54 -7.35 -6.23
N GLY A 78 -10.09 -8.30 -7.02
CA GLY A 78 -9.31 -9.45 -6.54
C GLY A 78 -7.84 -9.41 -6.95
N ARG A 79 -7.40 -8.35 -7.61
CA ARG A 79 -6.01 -8.12 -8.04
C ARG A 79 -5.67 -6.64 -7.94
N PRO A 80 -4.39 -6.24 -7.82
CA PRO A 80 -4.01 -4.84 -7.92
C PRO A 80 -4.34 -4.32 -9.32
N LEU A 81 -5.25 -3.33 -9.39
CA LEU A 81 -5.62 -2.68 -10.64
C LEU A 81 -4.67 -1.52 -10.96
N ALA A 82 -4.60 -1.14 -12.23
CA ALA A 82 -3.88 0.05 -12.67
C ALA A 82 -4.73 1.28 -12.35
N LEU A 83 -4.38 2.00 -11.28
CA LEU A 83 -5.22 3.03 -10.69
C LEU A 83 -4.79 4.47 -11.02
N GLY A 84 -3.82 4.70 -11.93
CA GLY A 84 -3.33 6.05 -12.22
C GLY A 84 -4.45 7.05 -12.46
N ALA A 85 -5.36 6.71 -13.38
CA ALA A 85 -6.48 7.60 -13.73
C ALA A 85 -7.50 7.78 -12.59
N VAL A 86 -7.71 6.78 -11.73
CA VAL A 86 -8.61 6.90 -10.57
C VAL A 86 -7.99 7.78 -9.50
N ALA A 87 -6.69 7.58 -9.22
CA ALA A 87 -5.97 8.33 -8.19
C ALA A 87 -5.83 9.83 -8.52
N GLU A 88 -5.87 10.19 -9.81
CA GLU A 88 -5.87 11.59 -10.24
C GLU A 88 -7.23 12.28 -10.09
N LYS A 89 -8.32 11.53 -9.99
CA LYS A 89 -9.70 12.05 -10.04
C LYS A 89 -10.43 11.94 -8.72
N ALA A 90 -10.26 10.85 -7.98
CA ALA A 90 -10.97 10.62 -6.73
C ALA A 90 -10.32 11.40 -5.58
N ASP A 91 -11.13 12.01 -4.71
CA ASP A 91 -10.66 12.68 -3.50
C ASP A 91 -10.20 11.69 -2.43
N ALA A 92 -10.81 10.51 -2.39
CA ALA A 92 -10.38 9.40 -1.54
C ALA A 92 -10.66 8.06 -2.22
N ILE A 93 -9.81 7.07 -1.89
CA ILE A 93 -9.95 5.69 -2.37
C ILE A 93 -9.93 4.76 -1.18
N LEU A 94 -10.96 3.93 -1.03
CA LEU A 94 -11.03 2.83 -0.09
C LEU A 94 -10.87 1.51 -0.85
N GLU A 95 -9.74 0.84 -0.66
CA GLU A 95 -9.50 -0.50 -1.21
C GLU A 95 -10.20 -1.54 -0.33
N ALA A 96 -11.30 -2.10 -0.80
CA ALA A 96 -12.11 -3.02 -0.04
C ALA A 96 -11.83 -4.49 -0.38
N TRP A 97 -11.18 -4.80 -1.49
CA TRP A 97 -11.00 -6.17 -1.98
C TRP A 97 -12.35 -6.90 -2.05
N TYR A 98 -12.44 -8.07 -1.43
CA TYR A 98 -13.67 -8.85 -1.23
C TYR A 98 -13.99 -8.89 0.27
N PRO A 99 -14.72 -7.89 0.80
CA PRO A 99 -14.84 -7.66 2.24
C PRO A 99 -15.78 -8.63 2.98
N GLY A 100 -16.47 -9.53 2.24
CA GLY A 100 -17.30 -10.57 2.84
C GLY A 100 -18.70 -10.09 3.26
N ILE A 101 -19.31 -10.78 4.24
CA ILE A 101 -20.72 -10.64 4.60
C ILE A 101 -21.04 -9.24 5.16
N GLU A 102 -20.15 -8.69 5.98
CA GLU A 102 -20.32 -7.42 6.68
C GLU A 102 -19.77 -6.21 5.88
N ALA A 103 -19.60 -6.34 4.58
CA ALA A 103 -19.00 -5.34 3.69
C ALA A 103 -19.55 -3.93 3.90
N GLY A 104 -20.88 -3.77 3.84
CA GLY A 104 -21.52 -2.47 3.98
C GLY A 104 -21.26 -1.83 5.34
N ASN A 105 -21.38 -2.59 6.42
CA ASN A 105 -21.11 -2.08 7.76
C ASN A 105 -19.66 -1.64 7.94
N ALA A 106 -18.70 -2.47 7.50
CA ALA A 106 -17.27 -2.16 7.63
C ALA A 106 -16.87 -0.91 6.81
N ILE A 107 -17.41 -0.78 5.59
CA ILE A 107 -17.19 0.39 4.74
C ILE A 107 -17.74 1.65 5.40
N LEU A 108 -18.98 1.65 5.90
CA LEU A 108 -19.57 2.79 6.57
C LEU A 108 -18.81 3.17 7.85
N ASP A 109 -18.35 2.20 8.62
CA ASP A 109 -17.57 2.48 9.85
C ASP A 109 -16.28 3.25 9.53
N ILE A 110 -15.64 2.93 8.41
CA ILE A 110 -14.48 3.69 7.92
C ILE A 110 -14.93 5.06 7.38
N LEU A 111 -15.88 5.11 6.45
CA LEU A 111 -16.29 6.36 5.80
C LEU A 111 -16.77 7.43 6.80
N PHE A 112 -17.42 7.00 7.88
CA PHE A 112 -17.89 7.90 8.95
C PHE A 112 -16.91 8.06 10.12
N GLY A 113 -15.69 7.54 10.00
CA GLY A 113 -14.63 7.71 11.00
C GLY A 113 -14.88 6.99 12.33
N ARG A 114 -15.82 6.02 12.40
CA ARG A 114 -16.07 5.21 13.60
C ARG A 114 -14.92 4.26 13.86
N VAL A 115 -14.26 3.81 12.80
CA VAL A 115 -13.05 2.99 12.83
C VAL A 115 -11.97 3.71 12.04
N ASN A 116 -10.81 3.92 12.65
CA ASN A 116 -9.65 4.45 11.96
C ASN A 116 -8.99 3.33 11.15
N PRO A 117 -8.84 3.47 9.81
CA PRO A 117 -8.22 2.46 8.99
C PRO A 117 -6.75 2.22 9.40
N SER A 118 -6.34 0.96 9.46
CA SER A 118 -5.00 0.56 9.90
C SER A 118 -4.35 -0.50 9.02
N ALA A 119 -5.06 -0.98 8.00
CA ALA A 119 -4.54 -1.96 7.07
C ALA A 119 -3.55 -1.32 6.07
N LYS A 120 -2.64 -2.14 5.58
CA LYS A 120 -1.66 -1.76 4.55
C LYS A 120 -1.82 -2.67 3.34
N LEU A 121 -1.56 -2.13 2.15
CA LEU A 121 -1.56 -2.90 0.91
C LEU A 121 -0.50 -3.99 0.95
N THR A 122 -0.89 -5.21 0.64
CA THR A 122 -0.01 -6.40 0.57
C THR A 122 0.56 -6.63 -0.82
N THR A 123 0.34 -5.70 -1.73
CA THR A 123 0.85 -5.71 -3.10
C THR A 123 1.07 -4.27 -3.58
N THR A 124 1.85 -4.13 -4.66
CA THR A 124 2.09 -2.85 -5.32
C THR A 124 0.97 -2.59 -6.33
N PHE A 125 0.39 -1.39 -6.34
CA PHE A 125 -0.59 -0.98 -7.34
C PHE A 125 0.08 -0.17 -8.44
N PRO A 126 0.06 -0.63 -9.71
CA PRO A 126 0.67 0.06 -10.81
C PRO A 126 -0.13 1.30 -11.22
N TYR A 127 0.54 2.25 -11.84
CA TYR A 127 -0.09 3.41 -12.48
C TYR A 127 -0.81 3.00 -13.78
N ALA A 128 -0.17 2.14 -14.56
CA ALA A 128 -0.67 1.64 -15.85
C ALA A 128 -0.37 0.16 -16.03
N SER A 129 -1.21 -0.56 -16.80
CA SER A 129 -1.05 -2.00 -17.08
C SER A 129 0.32 -2.35 -17.67
N GLY A 130 0.91 -1.46 -18.46
CA GLY A 130 2.22 -1.66 -19.08
C GLY A 130 3.41 -1.69 -18.10
N GLN A 131 3.22 -1.32 -16.83
CA GLN A 131 4.25 -1.43 -15.80
C GLN A 131 4.39 -2.85 -15.23
N CYS A 132 3.40 -3.72 -15.46
CA CYS A 132 3.41 -5.08 -14.91
C CYS A 132 4.40 -5.99 -15.65
N PRO A 133 5.14 -6.87 -14.92
CA PRO A 133 5.05 -7.13 -13.48
C PRO A 133 5.74 -6.03 -12.64
N MET A 134 5.06 -5.53 -11.61
CA MET A 134 5.57 -4.51 -10.70
C MET A 134 5.48 -4.99 -9.26
N TYR A 135 6.62 -5.07 -8.59
CA TYR A 135 6.73 -5.49 -7.19
C TYR A 135 7.91 -4.80 -6.50
N TYR A 136 7.75 -4.51 -5.21
CA TYR A 136 8.72 -3.74 -4.42
C TYR A 136 10.08 -4.42 -4.29
N SER A 137 10.13 -5.75 -4.36
CA SER A 137 11.35 -6.58 -4.20
C SER A 137 12.03 -6.90 -5.53
N HIS A 138 11.87 -6.04 -6.54
CA HIS A 138 12.46 -6.27 -7.86
C HIS A 138 14.00 -6.32 -7.80
N ILE A 139 14.58 -6.93 -8.82
CA ILE A 139 16.03 -6.99 -9.00
C ILE A 139 16.51 -5.68 -9.64
N ASN A 140 17.67 -5.22 -9.21
CA ASN A 140 18.31 -4.06 -9.81
C ASN A 140 18.70 -4.35 -11.27
N THR A 141 18.35 -3.46 -12.19
CA THR A 141 18.62 -3.60 -13.64
C THR A 141 20.01 -3.13 -14.05
N GLY A 142 20.80 -2.55 -13.16
CA GLY A 142 22.07 -1.90 -13.47
C GLY A 142 21.92 -0.53 -14.17
N ARG A 143 20.70 -0.16 -14.56
CA ARG A 143 20.34 1.17 -15.07
C ARG A 143 19.16 1.70 -14.27
N PRO A 144 19.41 2.31 -13.10
CA PRO A 144 18.34 2.83 -12.26
C PRO A 144 17.51 3.87 -12.99
N GLY A 145 16.28 4.05 -12.54
CA GLY A 145 15.38 5.07 -13.06
C GLY A 145 15.96 6.47 -12.96
N GLY A 146 15.57 7.37 -13.87
CA GLY A 146 16.04 8.75 -13.84
C GLY A 146 15.70 9.54 -15.10
N LYS A 147 16.07 10.82 -15.10
CA LYS A 147 15.78 11.77 -16.19
C LYS A 147 16.73 11.63 -17.40
N GLY A 148 17.81 10.90 -17.27
CA GLY A 148 18.81 10.73 -18.34
C GLY A 148 18.27 9.94 -19.54
N LYS A 149 18.80 10.16 -20.73
CA LYS A 149 18.36 9.50 -21.98
C LYS A 149 18.43 7.97 -21.89
N PHE A 150 19.45 7.43 -21.19
CA PHE A 150 19.76 6.01 -21.14
C PHE A 150 19.41 5.35 -19.79
N THR A 151 18.59 6.01 -18.96
CA THR A 151 18.05 5.44 -17.73
C THR A 151 16.78 4.65 -18.00
N SER A 152 16.43 3.71 -17.10
CA SER A 152 15.16 3.02 -17.16
C SER A 152 14.02 4.00 -16.91
N LYS A 153 13.09 4.10 -17.87
CA LYS A 153 11.88 4.95 -17.76
C LYS A 153 10.86 4.58 -18.83
N TYR A 154 9.65 4.95 -18.58
CA TYR A 154 8.59 5.04 -19.60
C TYR A 154 8.61 6.45 -20.22
N LEU A 155 8.00 6.62 -21.39
CA LEU A 155 7.85 7.90 -22.06
C LEU A 155 6.55 8.61 -21.69
N ASP A 156 5.56 7.83 -21.30
CA ASP A 156 4.14 8.19 -21.19
C ASP A 156 3.53 7.90 -19.81
N THR A 157 4.28 7.30 -18.89
CA THR A 157 3.82 7.00 -17.55
C THR A 157 4.97 7.12 -16.53
N PRO A 158 4.70 7.39 -15.25
CA PRO A 158 5.71 7.34 -14.20
C PRO A 158 6.41 5.97 -14.12
N LEU A 159 7.60 5.93 -13.57
CA LEU A 159 8.28 4.67 -13.26
C LEU A 159 7.77 4.09 -11.94
N GLU A 160 7.42 4.96 -11.03
CA GLU A 160 6.92 4.67 -9.70
C GLU A 160 5.49 4.09 -9.75
N PRO A 161 5.09 3.26 -8.78
CA PRO A 161 3.71 2.82 -8.64
C PRO A 161 2.79 3.97 -8.19
N VAL A 162 1.49 3.80 -8.36
CA VAL A 162 0.50 4.68 -7.71
C VAL A 162 0.56 4.50 -6.21
N TYR A 163 0.53 3.24 -5.75
CA TYR A 163 0.66 2.90 -4.34
C TYR A 163 1.68 1.78 -4.16
N PRO A 164 2.76 2.02 -3.39
CA PRO A 164 3.77 1.02 -3.13
C PRO A 164 3.25 -0.09 -2.20
N PHE A 165 3.96 -1.21 -2.15
CA PHE A 165 3.72 -2.26 -1.17
C PHE A 165 3.80 -1.68 0.26
N GLY A 166 2.87 -2.08 1.11
CA GLY A 166 2.80 -1.61 2.48
C GLY A 166 2.16 -0.23 2.66
N TYR A 167 1.70 0.42 1.59
CA TYR A 167 1.01 1.70 1.66
C TYR A 167 -0.37 1.58 2.32
N GLY A 168 -0.78 2.61 3.02
CA GLY A 168 -2.11 2.76 3.60
C GLY A 168 -2.14 3.97 4.53
N LEU A 169 -3.21 4.77 4.43
CA LEU A 169 -3.43 5.96 5.23
C LEU A 169 -4.19 5.64 6.52
N SER A 170 -4.11 6.56 7.45
CA SER A 170 -4.85 6.59 8.71
C SER A 170 -5.51 7.96 8.87
N TYR A 171 -6.51 8.09 9.73
CA TYR A 171 -7.08 9.39 10.12
C TYR A 171 -6.17 10.15 11.08
N THR A 172 -5.01 9.58 11.44
CA THR A 172 -3.96 10.26 12.16
C THR A 172 -2.64 10.20 11.39
N THR A 173 -1.62 10.88 11.88
CA THR A 173 -0.31 10.94 11.23
C THR A 173 0.77 10.42 12.17
N TYR A 174 1.67 9.58 11.62
CA TYR A 174 2.79 9.02 12.38
C TYR A 174 4.11 9.61 11.92
N ASN A 175 4.95 9.98 12.89
CA ASN A 175 6.32 10.42 12.67
C ASN A 175 7.28 9.30 13.06
N TYR A 176 8.23 8.99 12.18
CA TYR A 176 9.29 8.00 12.37
C TYR A 176 10.61 8.70 12.56
N ARG A 177 11.36 8.35 13.61
CA ARG A 177 12.64 8.99 13.94
C ARG A 177 13.57 8.03 14.67
N ASP A 178 14.82 8.46 14.86
CA ASP A 178 15.82 7.82 15.69
C ASP A 178 16.08 6.36 15.27
N LEU A 179 16.17 6.10 13.94
CA LEU A 179 16.57 4.78 13.47
C LEU A 179 17.99 4.48 13.97
N GLU A 180 18.10 3.36 14.66
CA GLU A 180 19.35 2.84 15.18
C GLU A 180 19.46 1.36 14.80
N VAL A 181 20.58 0.97 14.22
CA VAL A 181 20.90 -0.43 13.92
C VAL A 181 22.18 -0.80 14.63
N VAL A 182 22.09 -1.83 15.48
CA VAL A 182 23.24 -2.35 16.22
C VAL A 182 23.47 -3.82 15.88
N GLU A 183 24.73 -4.21 15.89
CA GLU A 183 25.14 -5.60 15.73
C GLU A 183 25.05 -6.32 17.06
N SER A 184 24.53 -7.55 17.05
CA SER A 184 24.62 -8.50 18.15
C SER A 184 25.40 -9.73 17.70
N ARG A 185 25.54 -10.73 18.56
CA ARG A 185 26.29 -11.95 18.22
C ARG A 185 25.74 -12.71 17.01
N GLU A 186 24.42 -12.71 16.81
CA GLU A 186 23.74 -13.57 15.84
C GLU A 186 22.70 -12.83 14.98
N ALA A 187 22.56 -11.52 15.16
CA ALA A 187 21.51 -10.73 14.51
C ALA A 187 21.87 -9.25 14.40
N PHE A 188 21.28 -8.54 13.49
CA PHE A 188 21.09 -7.09 13.57
C PHE A 188 19.84 -6.78 14.40
N ILE A 189 19.92 -5.77 15.26
CA ILE A 189 18.79 -5.23 16.00
C ILE A 189 18.54 -3.82 15.45
N ALA A 190 17.42 -3.65 14.76
CA ALA A 190 17.01 -2.37 14.20
C ALA A 190 15.87 -1.79 15.04
N SER A 191 16.00 -0.55 15.48
CA SER A 191 14.97 0.12 16.27
C SER A 191 14.68 1.52 15.76
N ALA A 192 13.45 1.96 15.93
CA ALA A 192 13.01 3.33 15.63
C ALA A 192 11.93 3.77 16.62
N THR A 193 11.79 5.08 16.78
CA THR A 193 10.72 5.69 17.58
C THR A 193 9.59 6.14 16.66
N ILE A 194 8.38 5.65 16.92
CA ILE A 194 7.16 6.02 16.20
C ILE A 194 6.29 6.86 17.13
N THR A 195 5.86 8.02 16.66
CA THR A 195 5.01 8.96 17.40
C THR A 195 3.73 9.24 16.63
N ASN A 196 2.58 9.12 17.28
CA ASN A 196 1.33 9.65 16.73
C ASN A 196 1.34 11.17 16.92
N ILE A 197 1.47 11.93 15.82
CA ILE A 197 1.51 13.40 15.82
C ILE A 197 0.18 14.03 15.40
N GLY A 198 -0.87 13.23 15.19
CA GLY A 198 -2.21 13.72 14.90
C GLY A 198 -3.10 13.76 16.14
N GLU A 199 -4.39 13.99 15.92
CA GLU A 199 -5.37 14.25 16.97
C GLU A 199 -6.23 13.05 17.35
N VAL A 200 -6.13 11.94 16.60
CA VAL A 200 -6.93 10.72 16.82
C VAL A 200 -6.04 9.54 17.17
N ALA A 201 -6.52 8.67 18.03
CA ALA A 201 -5.86 7.38 18.27
C ALA A 201 -5.89 6.52 17.00
N GLY A 202 -4.84 5.77 16.78
CA GLY A 202 -4.76 4.91 15.61
C GLY A 202 -3.80 3.74 15.79
N GLU A 203 -3.86 2.83 14.84
CA GLU A 203 -2.95 1.69 14.77
C GLU A 203 -2.06 1.84 13.53
N GLU A 204 -0.77 1.63 13.70
CA GLU A 204 0.22 1.69 12.61
C GLU A 204 0.90 0.35 12.45
N ILE A 205 1.17 -0.05 11.21
CA ILE A 205 1.99 -1.22 10.88
C ILE A 205 3.38 -0.75 10.51
N VAL A 206 4.28 -0.87 11.48
CA VAL A 206 5.71 -0.55 11.31
C VAL A 206 6.37 -1.67 10.55
N GLN A 207 7.04 -1.37 9.44
CA GLN A 207 7.62 -2.34 8.52
C GLN A 207 9.14 -2.24 8.53
N CYS A 208 9.82 -3.39 8.60
CA CYS A 208 11.27 -3.48 8.59
C CYS A 208 11.73 -4.21 7.33
N TYR A 209 12.56 -3.55 6.53
CA TYR A 209 13.10 -4.10 5.29
C TYR A 209 14.62 -4.16 5.34
N ILE A 210 15.20 -4.99 4.47
CA ILE A 210 16.62 -5.11 4.28
C ILE A 210 16.99 -5.13 2.80
N ARG A 211 18.18 -4.62 2.49
CA ARG A 211 18.85 -4.71 1.21
C ARG A 211 20.28 -5.17 1.40
N ASP A 212 20.67 -6.20 0.69
CA ASP A 212 22.05 -6.57 0.50
C ASP A 212 22.60 -5.75 -0.68
N LEU A 213 23.63 -4.93 -0.44
CA LEU A 213 24.14 -4.00 -1.44
C LEU A 213 25.04 -4.68 -2.48
N VAL A 214 25.82 -5.67 -2.07
CA VAL A 214 26.78 -6.38 -2.93
C VAL A 214 26.84 -7.85 -2.51
N ALA A 215 26.44 -8.73 -3.40
CA ALA A 215 26.49 -10.17 -3.20
C ALA A 215 26.97 -10.87 -4.48
N GLN A 216 27.38 -12.14 -4.39
CA GLN A 216 27.76 -12.95 -5.56
C GLN A 216 26.61 -13.09 -6.57
N ARG A 217 25.37 -13.01 -6.09
CA ARG A 217 24.17 -12.98 -6.95
C ARG A 217 23.42 -11.67 -6.76
N VAL A 218 22.78 -11.20 -7.83
CA VAL A 218 21.95 -9.99 -7.75
C VAL A 218 20.83 -10.21 -6.72
N ARG A 219 20.74 -9.29 -5.77
CA ARG A 219 19.76 -9.33 -4.69
C ARG A 219 18.61 -8.36 -4.95
N PRO A 220 17.43 -8.62 -4.40
CA PRO A 220 16.32 -7.66 -4.43
C PRO A 220 16.71 -6.30 -3.87
N VAL A 221 16.17 -5.23 -4.45
CA VAL A 221 16.40 -3.86 -3.98
C VAL A 221 15.87 -3.62 -2.57
N LYS A 222 14.90 -4.44 -2.12
CA LYS A 222 14.34 -4.38 -0.78
C LYS A 222 13.59 -5.69 -0.47
N GLN A 223 13.67 -6.18 0.75
CA GLN A 223 12.94 -7.36 1.22
C GLN A 223 12.35 -7.08 2.60
N LEU A 224 11.04 -7.28 2.76
CA LEU A 224 10.39 -7.22 4.07
C LEU A 224 10.88 -8.38 4.93
N LYS A 225 11.36 -8.10 6.14
CA LYS A 225 11.85 -9.09 7.10
C LYS A 225 11.01 -9.19 8.35
N ALA A 226 10.41 -8.08 8.77
CA ALA A 226 9.55 -8.04 9.93
C ALA A 226 8.53 -6.91 9.84
N PHE A 227 7.45 -7.01 10.58
CA PHE A 227 6.51 -5.92 10.81
C PHE A 227 5.84 -6.08 12.18
N GLU A 228 5.39 -4.97 12.76
CA GLU A 228 4.62 -4.96 14.01
C GLU A 228 3.48 -3.95 13.90
N LYS A 229 2.29 -4.37 14.31
CA LYS A 229 1.13 -3.49 14.44
C LYS A 229 1.09 -2.93 15.85
N ILE A 230 1.12 -1.61 15.96
CA ILE A 230 1.12 -0.89 17.24
C ILE A 230 -0.08 0.06 17.32
N LYS A 231 -0.61 0.23 18.50
CA LYS A 231 -1.62 1.25 18.81
C LYS A 231 -0.94 2.41 19.52
N LEU A 232 -1.28 3.65 19.11
CA LEU A 232 -0.78 4.88 19.71
C LEU A 232 -1.91 5.88 19.90
N ASP A 233 -2.03 6.42 21.10
CA ASP A 233 -2.88 7.56 21.39
C ASP A 233 -2.24 8.86 20.85
N PRO A 234 -3.03 9.96 20.70
CA PRO A 234 -2.48 11.26 20.29
C PRO A 234 -1.30 11.70 21.16
N GLY A 235 -0.18 12.05 20.54
CA GLY A 235 1.07 12.45 21.23
C GLY A 235 1.89 11.28 21.79
N GLU A 236 1.37 10.05 21.77
CA GLU A 236 2.10 8.87 22.27
C GLU A 236 3.25 8.49 21.34
N SER A 237 4.35 8.06 21.96
CA SER A 237 5.55 7.56 21.26
C SER A 237 5.89 6.16 21.76
N LYS A 238 6.29 5.27 20.84
CA LYS A 238 6.77 3.93 21.16
C LYS A 238 8.06 3.63 20.40
N LYS A 239 9.07 3.12 21.11
CA LYS A 239 10.28 2.56 20.47
C LYS A 239 9.99 1.11 20.09
N ILE A 240 10.12 0.81 18.80
CA ILE A 240 9.96 -0.53 18.23
C ILE A 240 11.32 -1.08 17.87
N SER A 241 11.53 -2.38 18.08
CA SER A 241 12.78 -3.05 17.78
C SER A 241 12.53 -4.36 17.06
N PHE A 242 13.21 -4.55 15.95
CA PHE A 242 13.19 -5.80 15.17
C PHE A 242 14.54 -6.50 15.30
N THR A 243 14.50 -7.78 15.63
CA THR A 243 15.68 -8.64 15.59
C THR A 243 15.71 -9.36 14.25
N ILE A 244 16.76 -9.18 13.47
CA ILE A 244 16.97 -9.78 12.15
C ILE A 244 18.12 -10.78 12.28
N PRO A 245 17.85 -12.09 12.47
CA PRO A 245 18.91 -13.09 12.56
C PRO A 245 19.77 -13.10 11.29
N TYR A 246 21.06 -13.31 11.41
CA TYR A 246 21.96 -13.33 10.24
C TYR A 246 21.56 -14.38 9.22
N GLN A 247 20.93 -15.49 9.63
CA GLN A 247 20.39 -16.48 8.72
C GLN A 247 19.33 -15.91 7.76
N GLU A 248 18.56 -14.88 8.19
CA GLU A 248 17.58 -14.22 7.34
C GLU A 248 18.20 -13.36 6.23
N LEU A 249 19.52 -13.10 6.29
CA LEU A 249 20.27 -12.38 5.26
C LEU A 249 20.68 -13.31 4.11
N GLY A 250 20.65 -14.62 4.34
CA GLY A 250 21.16 -15.63 3.43
C GLY A 250 20.32 -15.81 2.16
N TYR A 251 20.95 -16.51 1.23
CA TYR A 251 20.35 -16.89 -0.05
C TYR A 251 21.07 -18.14 -0.61
N TYR A 252 20.49 -18.77 -1.64
CA TYR A 252 21.14 -19.88 -2.34
C TYR A 252 22.11 -19.37 -3.41
N ASN A 253 23.37 -19.78 -3.33
CA ASN A 253 24.41 -19.47 -4.30
C ASN A 253 24.26 -20.31 -5.60
N ASN A 254 25.26 -20.27 -6.49
CA ASN A 254 25.22 -21.02 -7.76
C ASN A 254 25.35 -22.53 -7.55
N GLU A 255 25.96 -22.94 -6.46
CA GLU A 255 26.15 -24.32 -6.05
C GLU A 255 24.97 -24.88 -5.26
N MET A 256 23.88 -24.10 -5.13
CA MET A 256 22.69 -24.44 -4.36
C MET A 256 22.95 -24.61 -2.85
N GLU A 257 23.96 -23.93 -2.34
CA GLU A 257 24.25 -23.85 -0.91
C GLU A 257 23.61 -22.59 -0.34
N TYR A 258 22.99 -22.71 0.83
CA TYR A 258 22.46 -21.55 1.55
C TYR A 258 23.58 -20.85 2.29
N ILE A 259 23.92 -19.65 1.85
CA ILE A 259 25.02 -18.87 2.40
C ILE A 259 24.57 -17.54 2.94
N VAL A 260 25.31 -17.02 3.91
CA VAL A 260 25.25 -15.63 4.38
C VAL A 260 26.62 -15.03 4.13
N GLU A 261 26.68 -14.01 3.29
CA GLU A 261 27.95 -13.34 2.96
C GLU A 261 28.23 -12.17 3.91
N GLU A 262 29.50 -11.91 4.12
CA GLU A 262 29.95 -10.65 4.69
C GLU A 262 29.69 -9.50 3.72
N GLY A 263 29.44 -8.32 4.23
CA GLY A 263 29.20 -7.20 3.33
C GLY A 263 28.37 -6.09 3.97
N THR A 264 28.04 -5.11 3.15
CA THR A 264 27.24 -3.96 3.58
C THR A 264 25.78 -4.21 3.29
N PHE A 265 24.97 -4.13 4.35
CA PHE A 265 23.53 -4.18 4.30
C PHE A 265 22.95 -2.79 4.56
N GLU A 266 21.78 -2.52 3.99
CA GLU A 266 20.98 -1.35 4.32
C GLU A 266 19.67 -1.83 4.95
N ILE A 267 19.37 -1.36 6.15
CA ILE A 267 18.19 -1.71 6.92
C ILE A 267 17.27 -0.51 6.93
N PHE A 268 15.98 -0.77 6.74
CA PHE A 268 14.94 0.25 6.64
C PHE A 268 13.84 -0.02 7.66
N ILE A 269 13.35 1.04 8.30
CA ILE A 269 12.11 1.00 9.08
C ILE A 269 11.21 2.13 8.59
N GLY A 270 9.97 1.81 8.23
CA GLY A 270 9.05 2.79 7.67
C GLY A 270 7.60 2.37 7.59
N LYS A 271 6.81 3.22 6.94
CA LYS A 271 5.36 3.09 6.76
C LYS A 271 4.99 2.15 5.62
N ASN A 272 5.87 2.06 4.61
CA ASN A 272 5.69 1.26 3.41
C ASN A 272 7.06 1.04 2.74
N SER A 273 7.10 0.37 1.58
CA SER A 273 8.36 0.06 0.90
C SER A 273 9.13 1.30 0.39
N ASP A 274 8.49 2.45 0.26
CA ASP A 274 9.10 3.68 -0.26
C ASP A 274 9.40 4.71 0.84
N ASP A 275 8.47 4.92 1.78
CA ASP A 275 8.62 5.87 2.89
C ASP A 275 9.24 5.18 4.10
N CYS A 276 10.58 5.18 4.14
CA CYS A 276 11.38 4.53 5.18
C CYS A 276 12.55 5.42 5.61
N LEU A 277 12.90 5.35 6.89
CA LEU A 277 14.25 5.68 7.37
C LEU A 277 15.19 4.56 6.95
N SER A 278 16.47 4.85 6.70
CA SER A 278 17.47 3.81 6.40
C SER A 278 18.79 4.04 7.09
N GLN A 279 19.48 2.94 7.38
CA GLN A 279 20.85 2.94 7.95
C GLN A 279 21.64 1.78 7.35
N LYS A 280 22.88 2.07 6.92
CA LYS A 280 23.82 1.04 6.47
C LYS A 280 24.58 0.45 7.65
N ILE A 281 24.81 -0.85 7.59
CA ILE A 281 25.61 -1.61 8.55
C ILE A 281 26.45 -2.65 7.80
N VAL A 282 27.62 -2.98 8.34
CA VAL A 282 28.51 -3.99 7.77
C VAL A 282 28.48 -5.23 8.63
N LEU A 283 28.25 -6.39 8.00
CA LEU A 283 28.42 -7.69 8.64
C LEU A 283 29.85 -8.17 8.42
N TYR A 284 30.57 -8.43 9.49
CA TYR A 284 31.86 -9.10 9.50
C TYR A 284 31.70 -10.47 10.16
N ARG A 285 32.28 -11.50 9.59
CA ARG A 285 32.26 -12.87 10.11
C ARG A 285 33.66 -13.44 10.29
#